data_7c6053af12bb3176e36aab11442311f6
#
_entry.id   7c6053af12bb3176e36aab11442311f6
#
_cell.length_a   1.000
_cell.length_b   1.000
_cell.length_c   1.000
_cell.angle_alpha   90.00
_cell.angle_beta   90.00
_cell.angle_gamma   90.00
#
_symmetry.space_group_name_H-M   'P 1'
#
loop_
_entity.id
_entity.type
_entity.pdbx_description
1 polymer ?
#
loop_
_entity_poly.entity_id
_entity_poly.type
_entity_poly.pdbx_seq_one_letter_code
_entity_poly.pdbx_strand_id
1 'polypeptide(L)'
;MAQGPRARACFDLAVLLDGKRLLITGVLTRGSIAYAVAERAQQQGAEVVLTGFGRTRRMTERAAAKLPEPPSVLELDVNSADDLGALAGSLGPIDGALHAIAFAPGDSLGGNFMSAPPESAELAFRTSAYSFKALAEALLPLMGNKGEGPAGSLVALDFDASVAWPVYDWMGVAKAALESVSRYLARDLGASGVRVNLVSAGPIETPAAGGIPGFDKLAGLWGAQAPLGWDTRDPAPVADAVCFLLSDLARGISGEILHVDGGFHAMGAPLDPPPPAAPPAD
;
A
#
# COMPACT_ATOMS: atom_id res chain seq x y z
N MET A 1 -40.99 -15.54 34.54
CA MET A 1 -39.82 -16.23 33.96
C MET A 1 -38.81 -15.17 33.51
N ALA A 2 -37.78 -14.96 34.32
CA ALA A 2 -36.72 -13.98 34.05
C ALA A 2 -35.70 -14.62 33.09
N GLN A 3 -35.48 -14.02 31.92
CA GLN A 3 -34.41 -14.40 31.04
C GLN A 3 -33.09 -13.91 31.65
N GLY A 4 -32.21 -14.85 32.03
CA GLY A 4 -30.87 -14.54 32.50
C GLY A 4 -30.01 -13.89 31.42
N PRO A 5 -28.94 -13.18 31.80
CA PRO A 5 -28.08 -12.47 30.88
C PRO A 5 -27.40 -13.47 29.93
N ARG A 6 -27.60 -13.29 28.62
CA ARG A 6 -26.82 -13.98 27.58
C ARG A 6 -25.33 -13.61 27.76
N ALA A 7 -24.55 -14.60 28.16
CA ALA A 7 -23.09 -14.48 28.11
C ALA A 7 -22.70 -14.06 26.70
N ARG A 8 -22.09 -12.86 26.55
CA ARG A 8 -21.36 -12.51 25.34
C ARG A 8 -20.23 -13.50 25.24
N ALA A 9 -20.32 -14.41 24.26
CA ALA A 9 -19.18 -15.21 23.86
C ALA A 9 -18.05 -14.21 23.54
N CYS A 10 -17.01 -14.21 24.36
CA CYS A 10 -15.74 -13.60 24.00
C CYS A 10 -15.25 -14.43 22.82
N PHE A 11 -15.45 -13.95 21.59
CA PHE A 11 -14.69 -14.45 20.48
C PHE A 11 -13.24 -14.06 20.83
N ASP A 12 -12.42 -15.03 21.18
CA ASP A 12 -10.98 -14.92 21.05
C ASP A 12 -10.76 -14.52 19.58
N LEU A 13 -10.48 -13.24 19.37
CA LEU A 13 -10.08 -12.74 18.05
C LEU A 13 -8.77 -13.45 17.75
N ALA A 14 -8.84 -14.50 16.94
CA ALA A 14 -7.66 -15.18 16.46
C ALA A 14 -6.70 -14.09 15.93
N VAL A 15 -5.50 -14.10 16.45
CA VAL A 15 -4.46 -13.12 16.09
C VAL A 15 -4.14 -13.37 14.61
N LEU A 16 -4.52 -12.43 13.77
CA LEU A 16 -4.67 -12.61 12.30
C LEU A 16 -3.36 -13.00 11.61
N LEU A 17 -2.23 -12.54 12.15
CA LEU A 17 -0.89 -12.69 11.57
C LEU A 17 0.07 -13.40 12.54
N ASP A 18 -0.46 -14.18 13.47
CA ASP A 18 0.33 -14.87 14.49
C ASP A 18 1.43 -15.73 13.86
N GLY A 19 2.66 -15.54 14.33
CA GLY A 19 3.84 -16.25 13.84
C GLY A 19 4.29 -15.93 12.42
N LYS A 20 3.63 -14.98 11.72
CA LYS A 20 4.06 -14.54 10.39
C LYS A 20 5.19 -13.52 10.49
N ARG A 21 6.15 -13.62 9.56
CA ARG A 21 7.24 -12.67 9.40
C ARG A 21 7.07 -11.87 8.12
N LEU A 22 6.99 -10.55 8.24
CA LEU A 22 6.59 -9.65 7.17
C LEU A 22 7.67 -8.59 6.88
N LEU A 23 7.99 -8.39 5.59
CA LEU A 23 8.78 -7.25 5.14
C LEU A 23 7.84 -6.08 4.79
N ILE A 24 8.05 -4.92 5.40
CA ILE A 24 7.27 -3.71 5.11
C ILE A 24 8.20 -2.62 4.59
N THR A 25 7.97 -2.21 3.35
CA THR A 25 8.71 -1.11 2.71
C THR A 25 7.94 0.20 2.82
N GLY A 26 8.61 1.34 2.60
CA GLY A 26 7.95 2.65 2.48
C GLY A 26 7.64 3.36 3.79
N VAL A 27 8.13 2.90 4.93
CA VAL A 27 8.02 3.62 6.21
C VAL A 27 9.03 4.76 6.25
N LEU A 28 8.57 6.00 6.09
CA LEU A 28 9.40 7.19 6.26
C LEU A 28 9.22 7.83 7.64
N THR A 29 7.96 8.00 8.05
CA THR A 29 7.58 8.61 9.33
C THR A 29 6.36 7.88 9.89
N ARG A 30 5.94 8.25 11.10
CA ARG A 30 4.68 7.75 11.70
C ARG A 30 3.42 8.10 10.88
N GLY A 31 3.48 9.11 10.02
CA GLY A 31 2.39 9.48 9.10
C GLY A 31 2.35 8.66 7.81
N SER A 32 3.26 7.70 7.60
CA SER A 32 3.21 6.81 6.43
C SER A 32 2.14 5.74 6.61
N ILE A 33 1.37 5.40 5.56
CA ILE A 33 0.44 4.26 5.59
C ILE A 33 1.18 2.98 6.01
N ALA A 34 2.38 2.77 5.48
CA ALA A 34 3.22 1.62 5.81
C ALA A 34 3.57 1.54 7.30
N TYR A 35 3.65 2.68 8.02
CA TYR A 35 3.83 2.66 9.47
C TYR A 35 2.58 2.10 10.17
N ALA A 36 1.39 2.54 9.78
CA ALA A 36 0.14 2.02 10.33
C ALA A 36 -0.02 0.51 10.04
N VAL A 37 0.41 0.06 8.86
CA VAL A 37 0.44 -1.38 8.54
C VAL A 37 1.42 -2.13 9.44
N ALA A 38 2.63 -1.61 9.66
CA ALA A 38 3.62 -2.24 10.53
C ALA A 38 3.11 -2.34 11.97
N GLU A 39 2.52 -1.26 12.50
CA GLU A 39 1.94 -1.23 13.83
C GLU A 39 0.76 -2.22 13.96
N ARG A 40 -0.15 -2.23 12.98
CA ARG A 40 -1.28 -3.17 12.96
C ARG A 40 -0.82 -4.61 12.82
N ALA A 41 0.17 -4.90 11.97
CA ALA A 41 0.71 -6.24 11.80
C ALA A 41 1.31 -6.79 13.11
N GLN A 42 2.07 -5.97 13.86
CA GLN A 42 2.59 -6.36 15.18
C GLN A 42 1.46 -6.60 16.19
N GLN A 43 0.43 -5.73 16.22
CA GLN A 43 -0.77 -5.94 17.05
C GLN A 43 -1.51 -7.24 16.72
N GLN A 44 -1.35 -7.73 15.49
CA GLN A 44 -1.90 -8.98 14.99
C GLN A 44 -0.91 -10.16 15.05
N GLY A 45 0.19 -10.02 15.81
CA GLY A 45 1.14 -11.10 16.13
C GLY A 45 2.26 -11.32 15.11
N ALA A 46 2.43 -10.45 14.12
CA ALA A 46 3.49 -10.58 13.15
C ALA A 46 4.83 -10.03 13.66
N GLU A 47 5.92 -10.73 13.33
CA GLU A 47 7.26 -10.14 13.31
C GLU A 47 7.39 -9.25 12.06
N VAL A 48 7.85 -8.02 12.25
CA VAL A 48 8.01 -7.05 11.15
C VAL A 48 9.49 -6.73 10.94
N VAL A 49 9.89 -6.65 9.67
CA VAL A 49 11.17 -6.10 9.23
C VAL A 49 10.88 -4.91 8.33
N LEU A 50 11.57 -3.79 8.51
CA LEU A 50 11.41 -2.60 7.68
C LEU A 50 12.58 -2.43 6.73
N THR A 51 12.39 -1.61 5.70
CA THR A 51 13.46 -1.17 4.81
C THR A 51 13.53 0.34 4.70
N GLY A 52 14.74 0.83 4.47
CA GLY A 52 15.01 2.21 4.16
C GLY A 52 16.36 2.32 3.46
N PHE A 53 16.62 3.40 2.76
CA PHE A 53 17.90 3.58 2.07
C PHE A 53 18.45 5.00 2.17
N GLY A 54 19.75 5.11 2.05
CA GLY A 54 20.45 6.38 1.98
C GLY A 54 20.08 7.32 3.15
N ARG A 55 19.81 8.59 2.87
CA ARG A 55 19.51 9.59 3.89
C ARG A 55 18.15 9.37 4.57
N THR A 56 17.21 8.74 3.91
CA THR A 56 15.86 8.49 4.44
C THR A 56 15.83 7.35 5.43
N ARG A 57 16.80 6.45 5.40
CA ARG A 57 16.91 5.32 6.36
C ARG A 57 16.86 5.78 7.81
N ARG A 58 17.55 6.87 8.16
CA ARG A 58 17.49 7.44 9.53
C ARG A 58 16.08 7.88 9.95
N MET A 59 15.24 8.29 8.99
CA MET A 59 13.85 8.62 9.28
C MET A 59 13.07 7.34 9.59
N THR A 60 13.27 6.30 8.79
CA THR A 60 12.69 4.97 9.03
C THR A 60 13.11 4.41 10.39
N GLU A 61 14.38 4.47 10.74
CA GLU A 61 14.89 4.00 12.05
C GLU A 61 14.24 4.75 13.22
N ARG A 62 14.04 6.07 13.11
CA ARG A 62 13.32 6.87 14.12
C ARG A 62 11.84 6.49 14.22
N ALA A 63 11.20 6.17 13.11
CA ALA A 63 9.82 5.70 13.09
C ALA A 63 9.74 4.27 13.69
N ALA A 64 10.63 3.37 13.29
CA ALA A 64 10.75 2.01 13.79
C ALA A 64 10.84 1.95 15.32
N ALA A 65 11.65 2.85 15.92
CA ALA A 65 11.82 2.94 17.38
C ALA A 65 10.52 3.35 18.14
N LYS A 66 9.43 3.68 17.43
CA LYS A 66 8.13 4.04 18.01
C LYS A 66 7.06 2.97 17.83
N LEU A 67 7.37 1.91 17.08
CA LEU A 67 6.50 0.75 16.97
C LEU A 67 6.46 -0.03 18.30
N PRO A 68 5.40 -0.79 18.57
CA PRO A 68 5.27 -1.60 19.79
C PRO A 68 6.48 -2.49 20.03
N GLU A 69 6.97 -3.16 19.00
CA GLU A 69 8.20 -3.94 18.99
C GLU A 69 9.14 -3.34 17.93
N PRO A 70 10.19 -2.58 18.33
CA PRO A 70 11.08 -1.92 17.39
C PRO A 70 11.75 -2.92 16.44
N PRO A 71 11.41 -2.92 15.14
CA PRO A 71 11.93 -3.88 14.17
C PRO A 71 13.31 -3.47 13.64
N SER A 72 14.02 -4.44 13.05
CA SER A 72 15.21 -4.15 12.26
C SER A 72 14.86 -3.36 11.01
N VAL A 73 15.81 -2.50 10.57
CA VAL A 73 15.70 -1.73 9.33
C VAL A 73 16.87 -2.15 8.42
N LEU A 74 16.53 -2.81 7.32
CA LEU A 74 17.50 -3.23 6.30
C LEU A 74 17.73 -2.11 5.28
N GLU A 75 18.93 -2.04 4.69
CA GLU A 75 19.20 -1.17 3.54
C GLU A 75 18.49 -1.74 2.30
N LEU A 76 17.72 -0.92 1.61
CA LEU A 76 17.08 -1.28 0.34
C LEU A 76 16.69 -0.05 -0.46
N ASP A 77 17.39 0.20 -1.56
CA ASP A 77 16.90 0.97 -2.69
C ASP A 77 16.32 0.00 -3.73
N VAL A 78 15.02 0.05 -3.97
CA VAL A 78 14.34 -0.83 -4.93
C VAL A 78 14.78 -0.60 -6.39
N ASN A 79 15.53 0.47 -6.67
CA ASN A 79 16.13 0.74 -7.97
C ASN A 79 17.58 0.22 -8.07
N SER A 80 18.16 -0.30 -6.97
CA SER A 80 19.49 -0.89 -6.90
C SER A 80 19.42 -2.41 -7.03
N ALA A 81 20.02 -2.96 -8.10
CA ALA A 81 20.12 -4.40 -8.28
C ALA A 81 20.98 -5.05 -7.19
N ASP A 82 22.01 -4.34 -6.70
CA ASP A 82 22.88 -4.84 -5.65
C ASP A 82 22.15 -4.96 -4.30
N ASP A 83 21.32 -3.96 -3.95
CA ASP A 83 20.51 -4.00 -2.72
C ASP A 83 19.49 -5.11 -2.76
N LEU A 84 18.79 -5.25 -3.89
CA LEU A 84 17.82 -6.34 -4.11
C LEU A 84 18.51 -7.72 -4.02
N GLY A 85 19.69 -7.85 -4.62
CA GLY A 85 20.50 -9.09 -4.54
C GLY A 85 20.99 -9.42 -3.12
N ALA A 86 21.31 -8.40 -2.32
CA ALA A 86 21.76 -8.56 -0.95
C ALA A 86 20.62 -8.88 0.03
N LEU A 87 19.38 -8.57 -0.34
CA LEU A 87 18.21 -8.68 0.55
C LEU A 87 18.01 -10.10 1.08
N ALA A 88 18.17 -11.12 0.21
CA ALA A 88 18.00 -12.52 0.57
C ALA A 88 18.96 -12.97 1.70
N GLY A 89 20.19 -12.49 1.66
CA GLY A 89 21.20 -12.82 2.68
C GLY A 89 20.97 -12.16 4.05
N SER A 90 20.23 -11.04 4.06
CA SER A 90 20.02 -10.21 5.25
C SER A 90 18.66 -10.44 5.90
N LEU A 91 17.65 -10.78 5.11
CA LEU A 91 16.25 -10.85 5.56
C LEU A 91 15.87 -12.21 6.16
N GLY A 92 16.35 -13.32 5.59
CA GLY A 92 15.90 -14.67 5.94
C GLY A 92 14.45 -14.97 5.48
N PRO A 93 13.87 -16.13 5.88
CA PRO A 93 12.53 -16.54 5.46
C PRO A 93 11.45 -15.55 5.87
N ILE A 94 10.45 -15.34 4.99
CA ILE A 94 9.29 -14.46 5.23
C ILE A 94 7.99 -15.10 4.77
N ASP A 95 6.87 -14.63 5.31
CA ASP A 95 5.51 -15.05 4.95
C ASP A 95 4.81 -14.05 4.03
N GLY A 96 5.34 -12.83 3.93
CA GLY A 96 4.75 -11.83 3.06
C GLY A 96 5.51 -10.51 3.04
N ALA A 97 5.11 -9.65 2.11
CA ALA A 97 5.68 -8.31 2.04
C ALA A 97 4.65 -7.27 1.58
N LEU A 98 4.82 -6.05 2.10
CA LEU A 98 4.15 -4.85 1.61
C LEU A 98 5.12 -4.01 0.78
N HIS A 99 4.76 -3.75 -0.46
CA HIS A 99 5.37 -2.72 -1.31
C HIS A 99 4.58 -1.42 -1.19
N ALA A 100 5.10 -0.47 -0.42
CA ALA A 100 4.50 0.85 -0.22
C ALA A 100 5.45 1.96 -0.71
N ILE A 101 5.98 1.77 -1.91
CA ILE A 101 6.96 2.67 -2.54
C ILE A 101 6.35 3.25 -3.80
N ALA A 102 6.39 4.58 -3.91
CA ALA A 102 6.06 5.31 -5.12
C ALA A 102 6.88 6.60 -5.16
N PHE A 103 7.32 6.96 -6.35
CA PHE A 103 8.01 8.21 -6.59
C PHE A 103 7.81 8.65 -8.04
N ALA A 104 7.56 9.94 -8.23
CA ALA A 104 7.62 10.62 -9.52
C ALA A 104 8.27 11.98 -9.33
N PRO A 105 9.14 12.43 -10.26
CA PRO A 105 9.69 13.80 -10.26
C PRO A 105 8.57 14.83 -10.33
N GLY A 106 8.78 16.01 -9.72
CA GLY A 106 7.76 17.07 -9.68
C GLY A 106 7.36 17.62 -11.05
N ASP A 107 8.23 17.52 -12.05
CA ASP A 107 7.97 17.90 -13.46
C ASP A 107 7.09 16.89 -14.21
N SER A 108 6.76 15.76 -13.59
CA SER A 108 5.86 14.74 -14.12
C SER A 108 4.53 14.63 -13.33
N LEU A 109 4.25 15.63 -12.49
CA LEU A 109 3.06 15.77 -11.64
C LEU A 109 2.50 17.20 -11.77
N GLY A 110 1.31 17.45 -11.20
CA GLY A 110 0.79 18.82 -11.03
C GLY A 110 0.21 19.45 -12.31
N GLY A 111 -0.20 18.65 -13.30
CA GLY A 111 -0.74 19.10 -14.59
C GLY A 111 0.31 19.13 -15.69
N ASN A 112 1.46 18.50 -15.48
CA ASN A 112 2.60 18.49 -16.43
C ASN A 112 2.60 17.25 -17.35
N PHE A 113 1.49 16.57 -17.54
CA PHE A 113 1.44 15.32 -18.30
C PHE A 113 2.09 15.40 -19.68
N MET A 114 1.76 16.44 -20.46
CA MET A 114 2.25 16.61 -21.83
C MET A 114 3.68 17.18 -21.92
N SER A 115 4.17 17.81 -20.85
CA SER A 115 5.47 18.48 -20.81
C SER A 115 6.55 17.71 -20.04
N ALA A 116 6.17 16.62 -19.38
CA ALA A 116 7.09 15.79 -18.59
C ALA A 116 8.20 15.22 -19.48
N PRO A 117 9.48 15.33 -19.07
CA PRO A 117 10.59 14.67 -19.77
C PRO A 117 10.44 13.15 -19.75
N PRO A 118 10.86 12.43 -20.81
CA PRO A 118 10.83 10.96 -20.85
C PRO A 118 11.51 10.31 -19.64
N GLU A 119 12.63 10.86 -19.20
CA GLU A 119 13.43 10.35 -18.07
C GLU A 119 12.64 10.40 -16.75
N SER A 120 11.78 11.43 -16.58
CA SER A 120 10.91 11.56 -15.42
C SER A 120 9.80 10.52 -15.44
N ALA A 121 9.21 10.24 -16.61
CA ALA A 121 8.23 9.19 -16.80
C ALA A 121 8.83 7.80 -16.57
N GLU A 122 10.03 7.53 -17.09
CA GLU A 122 10.77 6.29 -16.88
C GLU A 122 11.07 6.06 -15.39
N LEU A 123 11.51 7.10 -14.68
CA LEU A 123 11.79 7.00 -13.24
C LEU A 123 10.54 6.74 -12.44
N ALA A 124 9.41 7.41 -12.77
CA ALA A 124 8.13 7.16 -12.13
C ALA A 124 7.68 5.71 -12.32
N PHE A 125 7.74 5.18 -13.54
CA PHE A 125 7.43 3.79 -13.85
C PHE A 125 8.36 2.81 -13.10
N ARG A 126 9.67 3.02 -13.19
CA ARG A 126 10.67 2.13 -12.59
C ARG A 126 10.49 2.03 -11.07
N THR A 127 10.30 3.19 -10.41
CA THR A 127 10.22 3.23 -8.94
C THR A 127 8.85 2.82 -8.42
N SER A 128 7.75 3.12 -9.15
CA SER A 128 6.39 2.94 -8.61
C SER A 128 5.68 1.69 -9.13
N ALA A 129 6.16 1.07 -10.21
CA ALA A 129 5.57 -0.12 -10.80
C ALA A 129 6.57 -1.28 -10.95
N TYR A 130 7.67 -1.07 -11.70
CA TYR A 130 8.63 -2.14 -11.97
C TYR A 130 9.30 -2.65 -10.69
N SER A 131 9.54 -1.77 -9.72
CA SER A 131 10.13 -2.13 -8.42
C SER A 131 9.33 -3.19 -7.66
N PHE A 132 8.01 -3.29 -7.86
CA PHE A 132 7.20 -4.35 -7.26
C PHE A 132 7.57 -5.72 -7.84
N LYS A 133 7.77 -5.81 -9.17
CA LYS A 133 8.29 -7.03 -9.81
C LYS A 133 9.69 -7.37 -9.33
N ALA A 134 10.58 -6.39 -9.24
CA ALA A 134 11.96 -6.61 -8.81
C ALA A 134 12.03 -7.07 -7.35
N LEU A 135 11.21 -6.47 -6.48
CA LEU A 135 11.08 -6.90 -5.09
C LEU A 135 10.53 -8.33 -4.99
N ALA A 136 9.48 -8.65 -5.74
CA ALA A 136 8.88 -9.99 -5.77
C ALA A 136 9.90 -11.06 -6.19
N GLU A 137 10.71 -10.78 -7.20
CA GLU A 137 11.80 -11.67 -7.65
C GLU A 137 12.85 -11.90 -6.56
N ALA A 138 13.27 -10.83 -5.88
CA ALA A 138 14.26 -10.93 -4.79
C ALA A 138 13.71 -11.70 -3.57
N LEU A 139 12.41 -11.61 -3.30
CA LEU A 139 11.76 -12.23 -2.14
C LEU A 139 11.31 -13.68 -2.38
N LEU A 140 11.08 -14.08 -3.63
CA LEU A 140 10.56 -15.42 -3.95
C LEU A 140 11.38 -16.56 -3.33
N PRO A 141 12.73 -16.55 -3.32
CA PRO A 141 13.52 -17.59 -2.67
C PRO A 141 13.34 -17.66 -1.15
N LEU A 142 12.85 -16.59 -0.52
CA LEU A 142 12.63 -16.48 0.93
C LEU A 142 11.21 -16.86 1.34
N MET A 143 10.29 -16.94 0.38
CA MET A 143 8.92 -17.40 0.56
C MET A 143 8.91 -18.91 0.41
N GLY A 144 8.98 -19.62 1.52
CA GLY A 144 9.11 -21.07 1.53
C GLY A 144 7.83 -21.77 1.06
N ASN A 145 8.02 -22.89 0.36
CA ASN A 145 6.95 -23.86 0.17
C ASN A 145 6.77 -24.61 1.51
N LYS A 146 5.86 -24.12 2.36
CA LYS A 146 5.63 -24.65 3.73
C LYS A 146 4.72 -25.89 3.72
N GLY A 147 4.63 -26.65 2.63
CA GLY A 147 3.79 -27.84 2.51
C GLY A 147 2.36 -27.49 2.11
N GLU A 148 1.35 -27.95 2.87
CA GLU A 148 -0.06 -27.69 2.58
C GLU A 148 -0.45 -26.25 3.01
N GLY A 149 -0.43 -25.29 2.08
CA GLY A 149 -0.87 -23.92 2.36
C GLY A 149 -0.20 -22.87 1.48
N PRO A 150 -0.62 -21.58 1.59
CA PRO A 150 0.00 -20.50 0.85
C PRO A 150 1.47 -20.31 1.26
N ALA A 151 2.36 -20.23 0.28
CA ALA A 151 3.79 -20.01 0.51
C ALA A 151 4.11 -18.57 0.93
N GLY A 152 3.26 -17.60 0.53
CA GLY A 152 3.45 -16.20 0.88
C GLY A 152 2.39 -15.27 0.30
N SER A 153 2.44 -14.00 0.70
CA SER A 153 1.55 -12.95 0.19
C SER A 153 2.33 -11.68 -0.09
N LEU A 154 2.19 -11.16 -1.31
CA LEU A 154 2.70 -9.85 -1.72
C LEU A 154 1.53 -8.88 -1.86
N VAL A 155 1.62 -7.74 -1.21
CA VAL A 155 0.64 -6.67 -1.31
C VAL A 155 1.36 -5.38 -1.72
N ALA A 156 0.77 -4.60 -2.64
CA ALA A 156 1.28 -3.26 -2.91
C ALA A 156 0.18 -2.21 -2.70
N LEU A 157 0.60 -1.01 -2.28
CA LEU A 157 -0.30 0.14 -2.21
C LEU A 157 -0.48 0.76 -3.58
N ASP A 158 -1.74 0.95 -3.92
CA ASP A 158 -2.18 1.53 -5.17
C ASP A 158 -3.02 2.79 -4.94
N PHE A 159 -3.33 3.47 -6.03
CA PHE A 159 -4.35 4.51 -6.14
C PHE A 159 -5.09 4.26 -7.44
N ASP A 160 -6.41 4.24 -7.42
CA ASP A 160 -7.26 3.86 -8.55
C ASP A 160 -6.77 4.47 -9.86
N ALA A 161 -6.38 3.62 -10.79
CA ALA A 161 -5.86 4.00 -12.10
C ALA A 161 -6.84 3.76 -13.24
N SER A 162 -8.12 3.52 -12.92
CA SER A 162 -9.18 3.32 -13.91
C SER A 162 -9.56 4.61 -14.64
N VAL A 163 -9.23 5.76 -14.07
CA VAL A 163 -9.53 7.09 -14.60
C VAL A 163 -8.33 8.04 -14.49
N ALA A 164 -8.37 9.16 -15.21
CA ALA A 164 -7.36 10.21 -15.10
C ALA A 164 -7.68 11.14 -13.93
N TRP A 165 -6.82 11.16 -12.93
CA TRP A 165 -6.94 12.02 -11.77
C TRP A 165 -6.30 13.38 -11.99
N PRO A 166 -6.92 14.48 -11.54
CA PRO A 166 -6.27 15.80 -11.57
C PRO A 166 -4.91 15.77 -10.87
N VAL A 167 -3.93 16.43 -11.44
CA VAL A 167 -2.56 16.63 -10.90
C VAL A 167 -1.72 15.37 -10.69
N TYR A 168 -2.24 14.17 -10.99
CA TYR A 168 -1.57 12.90 -10.74
C TYR A 168 -0.70 12.41 -11.91
N ASP A 169 -1.05 12.80 -13.12
CA ASP A 169 -0.27 12.70 -14.38
C ASP A 169 0.47 11.36 -14.55
N TRP A 170 1.81 11.37 -14.64
CA TRP A 170 2.61 10.16 -14.84
C TRP A 170 2.62 9.20 -13.65
N MET A 171 2.25 9.63 -12.46
CA MET A 171 2.00 8.70 -11.36
C MET A 171 0.75 7.85 -11.64
N GLY A 172 -0.30 8.42 -12.25
CA GLY A 172 -1.49 7.66 -12.68
C GLY A 172 -1.13 6.57 -13.69
N VAL A 173 -0.27 6.90 -14.68
CA VAL A 173 0.26 5.91 -15.64
C VAL A 173 1.07 4.83 -14.92
N ALA A 174 1.91 5.21 -13.96
CA ALA A 174 2.70 4.25 -13.18
C ALA A 174 1.79 3.34 -12.32
N LYS A 175 0.68 3.86 -11.78
CA LYS A 175 -0.30 3.04 -11.04
C LYS A 175 -1.05 2.07 -11.96
N ALA A 176 -1.47 2.48 -13.15
CA ALA A 176 -2.04 1.57 -14.14
C ALA A 176 -1.04 0.45 -14.53
N ALA A 177 0.24 0.79 -14.64
CA ALA A 177 1.29 -0.19 -14.85
C ALA A 177 1.45 -1.13 -13.65
N LEU A 178 1.39 -0.62 -12.40
CA LEU A 178 1.45 -1.42 -11.18
C LEU A 178 0.30 -2.44 -11.11
N GLU A 179 -0.92 -2.03 -11.46
CA GLU A 179 -2.07 -2.92 -11.57
C GLU A 179 -1.82 -4.05 -12.57
N SER A 180 -1.26 -3.74 -13.74
CA SER A 180 -0.92 -4.75 -14.74
C SER A 180 0.19 -5.67 -14.22
N VAL A 181 1.26 -5.13 -13.62
CA VAL A 181 2.36 -5.90 -13.01
C VAL A 181 1.82 -6.87 -11.96
N SER A 182 0.89 -6.44 -11.10
CA SER A 182 0.31 -7.32 -10.07
C SER A 182 -0.41 -8.52 -10.66
N ARG A 183 -1.18 -8.33 -11.74
CA ARG A 183 -1.89 -9.43 -12.43
C ARG A 183 -0.91 -10.44 -13.04
N TYR A 184 0.18 -9.97 -13.67
CA TYR A 184 1.21 -10.86 -14.21
C TYR A 184 1.97 -11.60 -13.09
N LEU A 185 2.29 -10.92 -12.00
CA LEU A 185 2.91 -11.57 -10.83
C LEU A 185 1.98 -12.62 -10.21
N ALA A 186 0.68 -12.32 -10.07
CA ALA A 186 -0.30 -13.28 -9.55
C ALA A 186 -0.37 -14.55 -10.43
N ARG A 187 -0.32 -14.40 -11.77
CA ARG A 187 -0.28 -15.51 -12.71
C ARG A 187 0.99 -16.35 -12.53
N ASP A 188 2.14 -15.69 -12.51
CA ASP A 188 3.43 -16.37 -12.58
C ASP A 188 3.85 -17.00 -11.24
N LEU A 189 3.47 -16.37 -10.12
CA LEU A 189 3.84 -16.82 -8.77
C LEU A 189 2.78 -17.75 -8.14
N GLY A 190 1.59 -17.83 -8.73
CA GLY A 190 0.49 -18.66 -8.22
C GLY A 190 0.84 -20.14 -8.08
N ALA A 191 1.57 -20.70 -9.04
CA ALA A 191 2.05 -22.10 -8.99
C ALA A 191 3.02 -22.35 -7.82
N SER A 192 3.71 -21.32 -7.34
CA SER A 192 4.58 -21.37 -6.16
C SER A 192 3.81 -21.12 -4.86
N GLY A 193 2.48 -20.97 -4.90
CA GLY A 193 1.64 -20.70 -3.73
C GLY A 193 1.73 -19.25 -3.20
N VAL A 194 2.32 -18.34 -3.97
CA VAL A 194 2.43 -16.92 -3.58
C VAL A 194 1.26 -16.14 -4.17
N ARG A 195 0.53 -15.43 -3.32
CA ARG A 195 -0.57 -14.54 -3.69
C ARG A 195 -0.05 -13.12 -3.92
N VAL A 196 -0.65 -12.40 -4.85
CA VAL A 196 -0.27 -11.03 -5.18
C VAL A 196 -1.53 -10.19 -5.33
N ASN A 197 -1.67 -9.13 -4.53
CA ASN A 197 -2.84 -8.26 -4.54
C ASN A 197 -2.44 -6.79 -4.36
N LEU A 198 -3.35 -5.90 -4.68
CA LEU A 198 -3.22 -4.46 -4.43
C LEU A 198 -4.27 -3.98 -3.46
N VAL A 199 -3.94 -2.93 -2.71
CA VAL A 199 -4.90 -2.11 -1.97
C VAL A 199 -4.90 -0.72 -2.62
N SER A 200 -5.99 -0.40 -3.30
CA SER A 200 -6.24 0.94 -3.85
C SER A 200 -6.88 1.78 -2.75
N ALA A 201 -6.05 2.65 -2.16
CA ALA A 201 -6.44 3.46 -1.01
C ALA A 201 -7.02 4.81 -1.46
N GLY A 202 -8.04 5.30 -0.77
CA GLY A 202 -8.40 6.71 -0.83
C GLY A 202 -7.23 7.60 -0.36
N PRO A 203 -7.26 8.91 -0.63
CA PRO A 203 -6.16 9.82 -0.30
C PRO A 203 -5.91 9.90 1.21
N ILE A 204 -4.67 9.68 1.62
CA ILE A 204 -4.20 9.84 3.00
C ILE A 204 -3.12 10.92 3.04
N GLU A 205 -3.22 11.84 4.00
CA GLU A 205 -2.25 12.89 4.28
C GLU A 205 -0.93 12.31 4.78
N THR A 206 -0.07 11.91 3.87
CA THR A 206 1.24 11.32 4.15
C THR A 206 2.36 12.26 3.73
N PRO A 207 3.60 12.04 4.18
CA PRO A 207 4.75 12.78 3.65
C PRO A 207 4.90 12.65 2.13
N ALA A 208 4.55 11.51 1.55
CA ALA A 208 4.56 11.30 0.11
C ALA A 208 3.47 12.11 -0.60
N ALA A 209 2.26 12.18 -0.04
CA ALA A 209 1.15 12.97 -0.56
C ALA A 209 1.48 14.47 -0.59
N GLY A 210 2.23 14.97 0.41
CA GLY A 210 2.70 16.36 0.46
C GLY A 210 3.63 16.75 -0.71
N GLY A 211 4.18 15.76 -1.43
CA GLY A 211 4.96 15.98 -2.66
C GLY A 211 4.12 16.14 -3.93
N ILE A 212 2.80 15.93 -3.87
CA ILE A 212 1.89 16.04 -5.02
C ILE A 212 1.29 17.44 -5.04
N PRO A 213 1.61 18.29 -6.05
CA PRO A 213 1.02 19.62 -6.15
C PRO A 213 -0.51 19.53 -6.28
N GLY A 214 -1.26 20.23 -5.41
CA GLY A 214 -2.72 20.23 -5.43
C GLY A 214 -3.38 18.99 -4.81
N PHE A 215 -2.67 18.22 -4.01
CA PHE A 215 -3.20 17.07 -3.27
C PHE A 215 -4.48 17.41 -2.47
N ASP A 216 -4.55 18.57 -1.83
CA ASP A 216 -5.73 18.99 -1.07
C ASP A 216 -7.01 19.05 -1.91
N LYS A 217 -6.88 19.44 -3.20
CA LYS A 217 -8.02 19.46 -4.13
C LYS A 217 -8.47 18.05 -4.47
N LEU A 218 -7.50 17.14 -4.67
CA LEU A 218 -7.77 15.73 -4.91
C LEU A 218 -8.46 15.10 -3.70
N ALA A 219 -7.90 15.28 -2.51
CA ALA A 219 -8.43 14.74 -1.25
C ALA A 219 -9.83 15.27 -0.93
N GLY A 220 -10.12 16.54 -1.25
CA GLY A 220 -11.43 17.17 -1.05
C GLY A 220 -12.58 16.51 -1.80
N LEU A 221 -12.30 15.81 -2.92
CA LEU A 221 -13.32 15.09 -3.68
C LEU A 221 -13.93 13.94 -2.86
N TRP A 222 -13.13 13.28 -2.03
CA TRP A 222 -13.61 12.15 -1.22
C TRP A 222 -14.65 12.55 -0.18
N GLY A 223 -14.50 13.72 0.43
CA GLY A 223 -15.47 14.22 1.41
C GLY A 223 -16.88 14.43 0.83
N ALA A 224 -16.97 14.74 -0.47
CA ALA A 224 -18.24 14.97 -1.17
C ALA A 224 -18.87 13.70 -1.79
N GLN A 225 -18.06 12.69 -2.09
CA GLN A 225 -18.51 11.56 -2.92
C GLN A 225 -18.44 10.20 -2.22
N ALA A 226 -17.56 10.01 -1.25
CA ALA A 226 -17.45 8.72 -0.57
C ALA A 226 -18.67 8.47 0.34
N PRO A 227 -19.49 7.43 0.07
CA PRO A 227 -20.75 7.22 0.81
C PRO A 227 -20.56 6.85 2.29
N LEU A 228 -19.39 6.28 2.66
CA LEU A 228 -19.03 6.03 4.06
C LEU A 228 -18.35 7.23 4.72
N GLY A 229 -18.13 8.31 3.97
CA GLY A 229 -17.16 9.34 4.33
C GLY A 229 -15.73 8.85 4.19
N TRP A 230 -14.76 9.76 4.30
CA TRP A 230 -13.33 9.42 4.27
C TRP A 230 -12.54 10.41 5.10
N ASP A 231 -11.81 9.90 6.12
CA ASP A 231 -10.85 10.71 6.88
C ASP A 231 -9.45 10.54 6.29
N THR A 232 -8.96 11.60 5.65
CA THR A 232 -7.63 11.62 5.02
C THR A 232 -6.47 11.47 6.02
N ARG A 233 -6.75 11.54 7.32
CA ARG A 233 -5.75 11.41 8.40
C ARG A 233 -5.77 10.06 9.08
N ASP A 234 -6.76 9.20 8.75
CA ASP A 234 -6.88 7.87 9.33
C ASP A 234 -6.41 6.78 8.35
N PRO A 235 -5.18 6.26 8.50
CA PRO A 235 -4.69 5.15 7.68
C PRO A 235 -5.17 3.76 8.16
N ALA A 236 -5.89 3.66 9.28
CA ALA A 236 -6.24 2.38 9.88
C ALA A 236 -7.08 1.47 8.96
N PRO A 237 -8.11 1.96 8.21
CA PRO A 237 -8.86 1.09 7.29
C PRO A 237 -7.97 0.46 6.21
N VAL A 238 -6.98 1.21 5.72
CA VAL A 238 -6.02 0.71 4.72
C VAL A 238 -5.09 -0.33 5.36
N ALA A 239 -4.62 -0.08 6.57
CA ALA A 239 -3.77 -1.02 7.31
C ALA A 239 -4.49 -2.35 7.60
N ASP A 240 -5.76 -2.29 7.99
CA ASP A 240 -6.59 -3.47 8.24
C ASP A 240 -6.77 -4.32 6.98
N ALA A 241 -7.04 -3.69 5.84
CA ALA A 241 -7.18 -4.36 4.55
C ALA A 241 -5.87 -5.02 4.09
N VAL A 242 -4.73 -4.34 4.27
CA VAL A 242 -3.41 -4.92 3.97
C VAL A 242 -3.14 -6.14 4.87
N CYS A 243 -3.39 -6.04 6.18
CA CYS A 243 -3.21 -7.16 7.10
C CYS A 243 -4.13 -8.34 6.75
N PHE A 244 -5.37 -8.08 6.34
CA PHE A 244 -6.26 -9.12 5.82
C PHE A 244 -5.68 -9.83 4.60
N LEU A 245 -5.20 -9.08 3.60
CA LEU A 245 -4.60 -9.67 2.38
C LEU A 245 -3.30 -10.42 2.68
N LEU A 246 -2.52 -10.02 3.68
CA LEU A 246 -1.33 -10.74 4.13
C LEU A 246 -1.65 -12.00 4.92
N SER A 247 -2.86 -12.14 5.45
CA SER A 247 -3.29 -13.26 6.29
C SER A 247 -3.77 -14.48 5.48
N ASP A 248 -3.95 -15.61 6.17
CA ASP A 248 -4.50 -16.83 5.58
C ASP A 248 -6.01 -16.74 5.32
N LEU A 249 -6.70 -15.73 5.86
CA LEU A 249 -8.11 -15.48 5.51
C LEU A 249 -8.27 -15.13 4.03
N ALA A 250 -7.26 -14.53 3.42
CA ALA A 250 -7.22 -14.17 2.01
C ALA A 250 -6.61 -15.29 1.10
N ARG A 251 -6.51 -16.54 1.57
CA ARG A 251 -5.84 -17.64 0.83
C ARG A 251 -6.40 -17.95 -0.55
N GLY A 252 -7.62 -17.53 -0.83
CA GLY A 252 -8.28 -17.69 -2.14
C GLY A 252 -8.25 -16.42 -2.99
N ILE A 253 -7.53 -15.36 -2.59
CA ILE A 253 -7.52 -14.04 -3.25
C ILE A 253 -6.14 -13.79 -3.83
N SER A 254 -6.05 -13.65 -5.16
CA SER A 254 -4.82 -13.28 -5.88
C SER A 254 -5.16 -12.58 -7.20
N GLY A 255 -4.42 -11.53 -7.54
CA GLY A 255 -4.68 -10.69 -8.71
C GLY A 255 -5.75 -9.62 -8.49
N GLU A 256 -6.20 -9.43 -7.24
CA GLU A 256 -7.27 -8.51 -6.88
C GLU A 256 -6.73 -7.10 -6.59
N ILE A 257 -7.56 -6.10 -6.87
CA ILE A 257 -7.38 -4.70 -6.48
C ILE A 257 -8.50 -4.37 -5.50
N LEU A 258 -8.17 -4.38 -4.21
CA LEU A 258 -9.13 -4.10 -3.15
C LEU A 258 -9.20 -2.59 -2.90
N HIS A 259 -10.35 -1.98 -3.20
CA HIS A 259 -10.58 -0.56 -2.93
C HIS A 259 -10.88 -0.33 -1.45
N VAL A 260 -10.16 0.60 -0.85
CA VAL A 260 -10.34 1.07 0.52
C VAL A 260 -10.37 2.59 0.48
N ASP A 261 -11.51 3.15 0.12
CA ASP A 261 -11.68 4.55 -0.25
C ASP A 261 -13.05 5.13 0.18
N GLY A 262 -13.71 4.47 1.13
CA GLY A 262 -15.04 4.84 1.58
C GLY A 262 -16.15 4.60 0.55
N GLY A 263 -15.87 3.82 -0.51
CA GLY A 263 -16.80 3.51 -1.61
C GLY A 263 -16.81 4.57 -2.71
N PHE A 264 -15.84 5.48 -2.71
CA PHE A 264 -15.72 6.56 -3.72
C PHE A 264 -15.70 6.00 -5.15
N HIS A 265 -14.87 4.98 -5.42
CA HIS A 265 -14.71 4.39 -6.76
C HIS A 265 -16.02 3.86 -7.37
N ALA A 266 -17.00 3.49 -6.54
CA ALA A 266 -18.28 2.94 -6.98
C ALA A 266 -19.32 4.04 -7.34
N MET A 267 -19.00 5.31 -7.08
CA MET A 267 -19.94 6.42 -7.28
C MET A 267 -19.73 7.09 -8.64
N GLY A 268 -20.77 7.15 -9.45
CA GLY A 268 -20.75 7.84 -10.73
C GLY A 268 -20.88 9.37 -10.64
N ALA A 269 -21.28 9.90 -9.47
CA ALA A 269 -21.42 11.33 -9.21
C ALA A 269 -21.39 11.59 -7.69
N PRO A 270 -21.11 12.84 -7.26
CA PRO A 270 -21.26 13.25 -5.87
C PRO A 270 -22.67 12.98 -5.35
N LEU A 271 -22.78 12.58 -4.07
CA LEU A 271 -24.07 12.35 -3.40
C LEU A 271 -24.87 13.65 -3.27
N ASP A 272 -24.19 14.75 -2.97
CA ASP A 272 -24.73 16.10 -2.98
C ASP A 272 -24.08 16.87 -4.14
N PRO A 273 -24.86 17.21 -5.19
CA PRO A 273 -24.31 18.00 -6.28
C PRO A 273 -23.81 19.36 -5.73
N PRO A 274 -22.66 19.86 -6.20
CA PRO A 274 -22.21 21.19 -5.79
C PRO A 274 -23.30 22.24 -6.07
N PRO A 275 -23.42 23.28 -5.24
CA PRO A 275 -24.37 24.35 -5.49
C PRO A 275 -24.13 24.91 -6.90
N PRO A 276 -25.19 25.29 -7.64
CA PRO A 276 -25.02 25.85 -8.98
C PRO A 276 -24.05 27.03 -8.93
N ALA A 277 -23.16 27.09 -9.93
CA ALA A 277 -22.22 28.19 -10.04
C ALA A 277 -22.98 29.53 -9.99
N ALA A 278 -22.49 30.48 -9.19
CA ALA A 278 -23.04 31.82 -9.17
C ALA A 278 -23.03 32.38 -10.61
N PRO A 279 -24.12 33.06 -11.02
CA PRO A 279 -24.12 33.69 -12.35
C PRO A 279 -22.93 34.65 -12.46
N PRO A 280 -22.34 34.82 -13.66
CA PRO A 280 -21.29 35.78 -13.86
C PRO A 280 -21.77 37.16 -13.35
N ALA A 281 -20.92 37.84 -12.60
CA ALA A 281 -21.20 39.22 -12.20
C ALA A 281 -21.27 40.08 -13.47
N ASP A 282 -22.39 40.80 -13.65
CA ASP A 282 -22.59 41.76 -14.76
C ASP A 282 -21.60 42.92 -14.70
#